data_acba03531e80658a183494b98603ee1b
#
_entry.id   acba03531e80658a183494b98603ee1b
#
_cell.length_a   1.000
_cell.length_b   1.000
_cell.length_c   1.000
_cell.angle_alpha   90.00
_cell.angle_beta   90.00
_cell.angle_gamma   90.00
#
_symmetry.space_group_name_H-M   'P 1'
#
loop_
_entity.id
_entity.type
_entity.pdbx_description
1 polymer ?
#
loop_
_entity_poly.entity_id
_entity_poly.type
_entity_poly.pdbx_seq_one_letter_code
_entity_poly.pdbx_strand_id
1 'polypeptide(L)'
;MKKLRRSSLSEDAYTFVRALFLKGDRYSPGDKISVEELSRELGVSRTPLWGAIYRLEAEGIVEIVPRLGVYLVDYDPKKVIEIYVAREALEGVAARLAAERITERQIAALQANIDLQRAHLKQGEIDKYYAAALDFHEEIVAIAGSKTIGRLLGSIFAQIKAMRVQRNYAPMHLPQSCDDHERLLAEFRRRNPETAEHEARRHIRDLADEIRRSLPERAISSPRARGRAVVS
;
A
#
# COMPACT_ATOMS: atom_id res chain seq x y z
N MET A 1 -35.16 -6.87 -20.74
CA MET A 1 -34.07 -7.80 -20.32
C MET A 1 -33.26 -7.16 -19.22
N LYS A 2 -33.48 -7.60 -17.97
CA LYS A 2 -32.74 -7.09 -16.78
C LYS A 2 -31.47 -7.92 -16.61
N LYS A 3 -30.37 -7.53 -17.30
CA LYS A 3 -29.03 -8.03 -17.04
C LYS A 3 -28.34 -7.08 -16.08
N LEU A 4 -27.69 -7.56 -15.04
CA LEU A 4 -26.68 -6.93 -14.22
C LEU A 4 -26.90 -7.24 -12.72
N ARG A 5 -26.68 -8.53 -12.35
CA ARG A 5 -26.38 -8.91 -10.96
C ARG A 5 -25.06 -9.67 -10.83
N ARG A 6 -24.29 -9.81 -11.92
CA ARG A 6 -22.97 -10.47 -11.87
C ARG A 6 -21.86 -9.59 -11.32
N SER A 7 -21.99 -8.25 -11.38
CA SER A 7 -21.01 -7.33 -10.81
C SER A 7 -20.96 -7.33 -9.28
N SER A 8 -22.10 -7.55 -8.60
CA SER A 8 -22.16 -7.58 -7.14
C SER A 8 -21.41 -8.78 -6.55
N LEU A 9 -21.61 -9.98 -7.08
CA LEU A 9 -20.95 -11.19 -6.56
C LEU A 9 -19.42 -11.16 -6.74
N SER A 10 -18.90 -10.58 -7.82
CA SER A 10 -17.46 -10.43 -8.02
C SER A 10 -16.86 -9.38 -7.08
N GLU A 11 -17.57 -8.29 -6.83
CA GLU A 11 -17.16 -7.24 -5.90
C GLU A 11 -17.23 -7.72 -4.45
N ASP A 12 -18.29 -8.44 -4.09
CA ASP A 12 -18.45 -9.04 -2.77
C ASP A 12 -17.36 -10.08 -2.49
N ALA A 13 -17.06 -10.95 -3.48
CA ALA A 13 -15.99 -11.93 -3.39
C ALA A 13 -14.61 -11.23 -3.22
N TYR A 14 -14.34 -10.18 -4.00
CA TYR A 14 -13.11 -9.42 -3.88
C TYR A 14 -12.98 -8.77 -2.48
N THR A 15 -14.02 -8.08 -2.02
CA THR A 15 -14.01 -7.40 -0.73
C THR A 15 -13.78 -8.38 0.42
N PHE A 16 -14.45 -9.52 0.38
CA PHE A 16 -14.30 -10.56 1.39
C PHE A 16 -12.91 -11.18 1.38
N VAL A 17 -12.43 -11.64 0.22
CA VAL A 17 -11.13 -12.31 0.10
C VAL A 17 -9.99 -11.33 0.43
N ARG A 18 -10.12 -10.07 0.01
CA ARG A 18 -9.17 -9.01 0.39
C ARG A 18 -9.09 -8.83 1.91
N ALA A 19 -10.24 -8.72 2.57
CA ALA A 19 -10.29 -8.61 4.03
C ALA A 19 -9.70 -9.84 4.71
N LEU A 20 -9.98 -11.05 4.21
CA LEU A 20 -9.45 -12.31 4.73
C LEU A 20 -7.91 -12.35 4.66
N PHE A 21 -7.31 -11.93 3.54
CA PHE A 21 -5.86 -11.93 3.37
C PHE A 21 -5.16 -10.82 4.15
N LEU A 22 -5.82 -9.68 4.35
CA LEU A 22 -5.28 -8.57 5.10
C LEU A 22 -5.45 -8.70 6.63
N LYS A 23 -6.33 -9.59 7.11
CA LYS A 23 -6.48 -9.82 8.56
C LYS A 23 -5.33 -10.59 9.19
N GLY A 24 -4.64 -11.43 8.43
CA GLY A 24 -3.51 -12.23 8.92
C GLY A 24 -3.88 -13.41 9.83
N ASP A 25 -5.18 -13.63 10.11
CA ASP A 25 -5.62 -14.66 11.06
C ASP A 25 -5.56 -16.07 10.48
N ARG A 26 -5.67 -16.20 9.16
CA ARG A 26 -5.79 -17.50 8.48
C ARG A 26 -4.62 -17.84 7.58
N TYR A 27 -4.06 -16.84 6.93
CA TYR A 27 -2.97 -16.99 5.98
C TYR A 27 -1.75 -16.19 6.41
N SER A 28 -0.60 -16.84 6.35
CA SER A 28 0.70 -16.22 6.57
C SER A 28 1.36 -15.84 5.23
N PRO A 29 2.28 -14.87 5.21
CA PRO A 29 3.08 -14.56 4.04
C PRO A 29 3.73 -15.81 3.44
N GLY A 30 3.57 -16.02 2.14
CA GLY A 30 4.07 -17.18 1.41
C GLY A 30 3.14 -18.40 1.40
N ASP A 31 2.03 -18.36 2.13
CA ASP A 31 1.08 -19.49 2.14
C ASP A 31 0.41 -19.67 0.79
N LYS A 32 0.22 -20.95 0.42
CA LYS A 32 -0.56 -21.34 -0.75
C LYS A 32 -2.05 -21.20 -0.47
N ILE A 33 -2.73 -20.52 -1.39
CA ILE A 33 -4.17 -20.26 -1.31
C ILE A 33 -4.91 -21.25 -2.21
N SER A 34 -5.80 -22.04 -1.61
CA SER A 34 -6.70 -22.93 -2.36
C SER A 34 -7.93 -22.15 -2.83
N VAL A 35 -7.94 -21.75 -4.10
CA VAL A 35 -9.10 -21.08 -4.72
C VAL A 35 -10.33 -22.00 -4.70
N GLU A 36 -10.13 -23.33 -4.76
CA GLU A 36 -11.21 -24.30 -4.72
C GLU A 36 -11.88 -24.38 -3.33
N GLU A 37 -11.07 -24.38 -2.27
CA GLU A 37 -11.59 -24.34 -0.90
C GLU A 37 -12.33 -23.04 -0.63
N LEU A 38 -11.76 -21.90 -1.00
CA LEU A 38 -12.42 -20.59 -0.87
C LEU A 38 -13.75 -20.54 -1.65
N SER A 39 -13.79 -21.10 -2.86
CA SER A 39 -15.02 -21.18 -3.66
C SER A 39 -16.12 -21.97 -2.94
N ARG A 40 -15.74 -23.09 -2.32
CA ARG A 40 -16.67 -23.95 -1.57
C ARG A 40 -17.16 -23.27 -0.29
N GLU A 41 -16.27 -22.67 0.47
CA GLU A 41 -16.59 -21.98 1.73
C GLU A 41 -17.47 -20.75 1.53
N LEU A 42 -17.20 -19.97 0.48
CA LEU A 42 -17.98 -18.77 0.17
C LEU A 42 -19.29 -19.07 -0.57
N GLY A 43 -19.52 -20.31 -0.99
CA GLY A 43 -20.69 -20.67 -1.78
C GLY A 43 -20.76 -19.95 -3.13
N VAL A 44 -19.61 -19.48 -3.67
CA VAL A 44 -19.52 -18.80 -4.96
C VAL A 44 -18.82 -19.67 -5.99
N SER A 45 -19.19 -19.53 -7.26
CA SER A 45 -18.51 -20.25 -8.34
C SER A 45 -17.05 -19.75 -8.51
N ARG A 46 -16.21 -20.56 -9.14
CA ARG A 46 -14.80 -20.25 -9.38
C ARG A 46 -14.58 -18.95 -10.18
N THR A 47 -15.48 -18.62 -11.11
CA THR A 47 -15.30 -17.45 -12.00
C THR A 47 -15.23 -16.11 -11.27
N PRO A 48 -16.19 -15.71 -10.41
CA PRO A 48 -16.07 -14.46 -9.64
C PRO A 48 -14.89 -14.49 -8.68
N LEU A 49 -14.52 -15.64 -8.14
CA LEU A 49 -13.39 -15.76 -7.23
C LEU A 49 -12.04 -15.55 -7.97
N TRP A 50 -11.87 -16.13 -9.16
CA TRP A 50 -10.70 -15.85 -10.00
C TRP A 50 -10.63 -14.39 -10.41
N GLY A 51 -11.77 -13.74 -10.69
CA GLY A 51 -11.82 -12.28 -10.92
C GLY A 51 -11.29 -11.49 -9.72
N ALA A 52 -11.64 -11.89 -8.49
CA ALA A 52 -11.11 -11.30 -7.26
C ALA A 52 -9.60 -11.56 -7.12
N ILE A 53 -9.13 -12.79 -7.36
CA ILE A 53 -7.71 -13.17 -7.29
C ILE A 53 -6.86 -12.35 -8.27
N TYR A 54 -7.30 -12.19 -9.53
CA TYR A 54 -6.56 -11.35 -10.51
C TYR A 54 -6.48 -9.87 -10.08
N ARG A 55 -7.52 -9.34 -9.43
CA ARG A 55 -7.45 -7.98 -8.86
C ARG A 55 -6.45 -7.90 -7.73
N LEU A 56 -6.45 -8.88 -6.82
CA LEU A 56 -5.51 -8.95 -5.70
C LEU A 56 -4.07 -9.16 -6.17
N GLU A 57 -3.86 -9.87 -7.29
CA GLU A 57 -2.55 -9.97 -7.94
C GLU A 57 -2.09 -8.62 -8.50
N ALA A 58 -2.97 -7.90 -9.19
CA ALA A 58 -2.67 -6.55 -9.69
C ALA A 58 -2.37 -5.54 -8.56
N GLU A 59 -2.95 -5.76 -7.37
CA GLU A 59 -2.65 -5.02 -6.13
C GLU A 59 -1.39 -5.53 -5.43
N GLY A 60 -0.79 -6.63 -5.87
CA GLY A 60 0.39 -7.24 -5.26
C GLY A 60 0.13 -7.96 -3.94
N ILE A 61 -1.13 -8.22 -3.58
CA ILE A 61 -1.49 -8.93 -2.33
C ILE A 61 -1.27 -10.44 -2.48
N VAL A 62 -1.52 -10.98 -3.66
CA VAL A 62 -1.25 -12.38 -4.00
C VAL A 62 -0.34 -12.47 -5.22
N GLU A 63 0.30 -13.61 -5.42
CA GLU A 63 1.10 -13.96 -6.59
C GLU A 63 0.53 -15.23 -7.21
N ILE A 64 0.25 -15.20 -8.52
CA ILE A 64 -0.14 -16.38 -9.29
C ILE A 64 1.11 -16.98 -9.91
N VAL A 65 1.56 -18.11 -9.38
CA VAL A 65 2.72 -18.82 -9.91
C VAL A 65 2.25 -19.90 -10.91
N PRO A 66 2.63 -19.81 -12.21
CA PRO A 66 2.19 -20.74 -13.21
C PRO A 66 2.43 -22.20 -12.79
N ARG A 67 1.42 -23.06 -12.93
CA ARG A 67 1.41 -24.49 -12.55
C ARG A 67 1.54 -24.80 -11.07
N LEU A 68 1.87 -23.83 -10.21
CA LEU A 68 2.03 -24.04 -8.78
C LEU A 68 0.83 -23.55 -7.98
N GLY A 69 0.17 -22.47 -8.41
CA GLY A 69 -1.05 -21.95 -7.78
C GLY A 69 -0.95 -20.49 -7.33
N VAL A 70 -1.82 -20.11 -6.41
CA VAL A 70 -1.90 -18.77 -5.84
C VAL A 70 -1.23 -18.78 -4.48
N TYR A 71 -0.46 -17.74 -4.19
CA TYR A 71 0.26 -17.57 -2.93
C TYR A 71 0.03 -16.18 -2.36
N LEU A 72 -0.07 -16.06 -1.04
CA LEU A 72 -0.03 -14.77 -0.37
C LEU A 72 1.39 -14.19 -0.52
N VAL A 73 1.51 -12.94 -0.95
CA VAL A 73 2.82 -12.34 -1.18
C VAL A 73 3.58 -12.24 0.14
N ASP A 74 4.82 -12.74 0.16
CA ASP A 74 5.78 -12.51 1.24
C ASP A 74 6.58 -11.24 0.95
N TYR A 75 6.36 -10.19 1.75
CA TYR A 75 7.10 -8.93 1.66
C TYR A 75 8.42 -9.06 2.42
N ASP A 76 9.39 -9.72 1.79
CA ASP A 76 10.75 -9.72 2.34
C ASP A 76 11.36 -8.30 2.35
N PRO A 77 12.43 -8.09 3.11
CA PRO A 77 13.08 -6.78 3.22
C PRO A 77 13.47 -6.14 1.89
N LYS A 78 13.96 -6.93 0.95
CA LYS A 78 14.36 -6.44 -0.38
C LYS A 78 13.17 -5.90 -1.15
N LYS A 79 12.06 -6.65 -1.16
CA LYS A 79 10.82 -6.24 -1.82
C LYS A 79 10.24 -4.97 -1.19
N VAL A 80 10.31 -4.86 0.14
CA VAL A 80 9.90 -3.64 0.84
C VAL A 80 10.69 -2.43 0.36
N ILE A 81 12.01 -2.52 0.30
CA ILE A 81 12.88 -1.43 -0.17
C ILE A 81 12.58 -1.08 -1.63
N GLU A 82 12.38 -2.08 -2.51
CA GLU A 82 12.01 -1.86 -3.92
C GLU A 82 10.69 -1.07 -4.05
N ILE A 83 9.69 -1.38 -3.20
CA ILE A 83 8.41 -0.65 -3.14
C ILE A 83 8.64 0.82 -2.75
N TYR A 84 9.47 1.09 -1.73
CA TYR A 84 9.74 2.47 -1.30
C TYR A 84 10.56 3.26 -2.31
N VAL A 85 11.48 2.64 -3.07
CA VAL A 85 12.20 3.29 -4.17
C VAL A 85 11.23 3.71 -5.28
N ALA A 86 10.29 2.84 -5.67
CA ALA A 86 9.27 3.18 -6.66
C ALA A 86 8.32 4.27 -6.13
N ARG A 87 7.96 4.20 -4.87
CA ARG A 87 7.14 5.19 -4.16
C ARG A 87 7.80 6.56 -4.17
N GLU A 88 9.10 6.66 -3.81
CA GLU A 88 9.86 7.90 -3.83
C GLU A 88 9.77 8.60 -5.19
N ALA A 89 10.02 7.86 -6.27
CA ALA A 89 10.01 8.41 -7.61
C ALA A 89 8.62 8.93 -8.02
N LEU A 90 7.58 8.14 -7.78
CA LEU A 90 6.22 8.45 -8.23
C LEU A 90 5.54 9.50 -7.36
N GLU A 91 5.73 9.46 -6.03
CA GLU A 91 5.15 10.46 -5.13
C GLU A 91 5.83 11.82 -5.27
N GLY A 92 7.13 11.86 -5.55
CA GLY A 92 7.81 13.11 -5.88
C GLY A 92 7.15 13.79 -7.09
N VAL A 93 6.95 13.07 -8.18
CA VAL A 93 6.26 13.61 -9.37
C VAL A 93 4.80 13.97 -9.06
N ALA A 94 4.09 13.18 -8.26
CA ALA A 94 2.73 13.49 -7.85
C ALA A 94 2.66 14.80 -7.04
N ALA A 95 3.58 15.02 -6.10
CA ALA A 95 3.66 16.23 -5.31
C ALA A 95 3.94 17.47 -6.19
N ARG A 96 4.85 17.36 -7.17
CA ARG A 96 5.09 18.41 -8.15
C ARG A 96 3.80 18.82 -8.87
N LEU A 97 3.10 17.83 -9.45
CA LEU A 97 1.85 18.07 -10.19
C LEU A 97 0.74 18.61 -9.29
N ALA A 98 0.69 18.17 -8.03
CA ALA A 98 -0.28 18.66 -7.06
C ALA A 98 -0.02 20.14 -6.72
N ALA A 99 1.23 20.55 -6.50
CA ALA A 99 1.59 21.93 -6.19
C ALA A 99 1.13 22.93 -7.26
N GLU A 100 1.11 22.52 -8.53
CA GLU A 100 0.66 23.36 -9.66
C GLU A 100 -0.85 23.67 -9.64
N ARG A 101 -1.66 22.84 -9.01
CA ARG A 101 -3.13 22.87 -9.15
C ARG A 101 -3.92 22.78 -7.85
N ILE A 102 -3.26 22.63 -6.73
CA ILE A 102 -3.91 22.51 -5.43
C ILE A 102 -4.73 23.75 -5.09
N THR A 103 -5.93 23.56 -4.54
CA THR A 103 -6.82 24.61 -4.10
C THR A 103 -6.70 24.85 -2.59
N GLU A 104 -7.14 26.03 -2.13
CA GLU A 104 -7.15 26.38 -0.69
C GLU A 104 -7.99 25.38 0.12
N ARG A 105 -9.09 24.88 -0.43
CA ARG A 105 -9.91 23.84 0.20
C ARG A 105 -9.12 22.55 0.41
N GLN A 106 -8.32 22.14 -0.57
CA GLN A 106 -7.49 20.94 -0.48
C GLN A 106 -6.33 21.13 0.48
N ILE A 107 -5.71 22.32 0.53
CA ILE A 107 -4.71 22.67 1.53
C ILE A 107 -5.30 22.55 2.94
N ALA A 108 -6.51 23.08 3.18
CA ALA A 108 -7.20 22.95 4.47
C ALA A 108 -7.52 21.47 4.81
N ALA A 109 -7.89 20.65 3.83
CA ALA A 109 -8.14 19.23 4.03
C ALA A 109 -6.85 18.45 4.41
N LEU A 110 -5.73 18.73 3.73
CA LEU A 110 -4.44 18.15 4.08
C LEU A 110 -3.95 18.58 5.46
N GLN A 111 -4.18 19.86 5.86
CA GLN A 111 -3.87 20.30 7.22
C GLN A 111 -4.70 19.54 8.27
N ALA A 112 -6.01 19.44 8.05
CA ALA A 112 -6.88 18.70 8.97
C ALA A 112 -6.45 17.22 9.09
N ASN A 113 -5.97 16.62 8.01
CA ASN A 113 -5.43 15.27 8.05
C ASN A 113 -4.14 15.19 8.90
N ILE A 114 -3.22 16.14 8.77
CA ILE A 114 -1.99 16.19 9.60
C ILE A 114 -2.34 16.35 11.09
N ASP A 115 -3.32 17.22 11.40
CA ASP A 115 -3.78 17.41 12.77
C ASP A 115 -4.38 16.12 13.34
N LEU A 116 -5.11 15.36 12.53
CA LEU A 116 -5.64 14.03 12.88
C LEU A 116 -4.51 13.01 13.12
N GLN A 117 -3.47 12.99 12.29
CA GLN A 117 -2.29 12.14 12.49
C GLN A 117 -1.65 12.43 13.87
N ARG A 118 -1.43 13.70 14.21
CA ARG A 118 -0.87 14.10 15.51
C ARG A 118 -1.78 13.71 16.67
N ALA A 119 -3.09 13.85 16.51
CA ALA A 119 -4.06 13.43 17.53
C ALA A 119 -3.99 11.93 17.80
N HIS A 120 -3.93 11.09 16.75
CA HIS A 120 -3.79 9.64 16.88
C HIS A 120 -2.47 9.24 17.56
N LEU A 121 -1.36 9.89 17.21
CA LEU A 121 -0.06 9.65 17.89
C LEU A 121 -0.14 9.98 19.38
N LYS A 122 -0.75 11.11 19.74
CA LYS A 122 -0.90 11.53 21.14
C LYS A 122 -1.77 10.55 21.94
N GLN A 123 -2.71 9.89 21.28
CA GLN A 123 -3.61 8.90 21.90
C GLN A 123 -3.02 7.47 21.87
N GLY A 124 -1.86 7.25 21.24
CA GLY A 124 -1.27 5.92 21.04
C GLY A 124 -2.01 5.05 20.03
N GLU A 125 -2.88 5.64 19.21
CA GLU A 125 -3.68 4.95 18.19
C GLU A 125 -2.88 4.75 16.88
N ILE A 126 -1.85 3.94 16.96
CA ILE A 126 -0.83 3.79 15.90
C ILE A 126 -1.43 3.35 14.56
N ASP A 127 -2.39 2.43 14.56
CA ASP A 127 -3.03 1.97 13.31
C ASP A 127 -3.85 3.07 12.64
N LYS A 128 -4.53 3.89 13.43
CA LYS A 128 -5.29 5.05 12.92
C LYS A 128 -4.35 6.13 12.39
N TYR A 129 -3.23 6.37 13.08
CA TYR A 129 -2.18 7.26 12.58
C TYR A 129 -1.73 6.85 11.18
N TYR A 130 -1.38 5.59 11.01
CA TYR A 130 -0.91 5.12 9.70
C TYR A 130 -1.98 5.15 8.61
N ALA A 131 -3.24 4.90 8.96
CA ALA A 131 -4.33 5.06 8.00
C ALA A 131 -4.41 6.51 7.52
N ALA A 132 -4.43 7.47 8.47
CA ALA A 132 -4.46 8.90 8.15
C ALA A 132 -3.21 9.36 7.37
N ALA A 133 -2.01 8.86 7.72
CA ALA A 133 -0.79 9.18 6.98
C ALA A 133 -0.84 8.68 5.54
N LEU A 134 -1.40 7.50 5.30
CA LEU A 134 -1.55 6.99 3.93
C LEU A 134 -2.63 7.76 3.16
N ASP A 135 -3.74 8.13 3.80
CA ASP A 135 -4.79 8.95 3.21
C ASP A 135 -4.24 10.32 2.76
N PHE A 136 -3.29 10.91 3.51
CA PHE A 136 -2.58 12.14 3.12
C PHE A 136 -1.87 11.98 1.77
N HIS A 137 -1.15 10.88 1.58
CA HIS A 137 -0.48 10.60 0.31
C HIS A 137 -1.48 10.29 -0.81
N GLU A 138 -2.54 9.54 -0.54
CA GLU A 138 -3.60 9.24 -1.51
C GLU A 138 -4.29 10.53 -2.00
N GLU A 139 -4.53 11.50 -1.11
CA GLU A 139 -5.12 12.80 -1.46
C GLU A 139 -4.17 13.62 -2.36
N ILE A 140 -2.86 13.66 -2.08
CA ILE A 140 -1.88 14.33 -2.96
C ILE A 140 -1.91 13.73 -4.37
N VAL A 141 -1.97 12.41 -4.47
CA VAL A 141 -2.06 11.70 -5.75
C VAL A 141 -3.36 12.04 -6.50
N ALA A 142 -4.47 12.16 -5.78
CA ALA A 142 -5.74 12.58 -6.35
C ALA A 142 -5.66 14.04 -6.88
N ILE A 143 -5.07 14.95 -6.12
CA ILE A 143 -4.83 16.35 -6.52
C ILE A 143 -3.93 16.43 -7.74
N ALA A 144 -2.90 15.58 -7.83
CA ALA A 144 -2.01 15.50 -9.01
C ALA A 144 -2.76 15.24 -10.31
N GLY A 145 -3.92 14.58 -10.27
CA GLY A 145 -4.84 14.41 -11.40
C GLY A 145 -4.31 13.53 -12.53
N SER A 146 -3.20 12.81 -12.33
CA SER A 146 -2.63 11.90 -13.32
C SER A 146 -3.20 10.48 -13.13
N LYS A 147 -4.07 10.05 -14.05
CA LYS A 147 -4.65 8.70 -14.01
C LYS A 147 -3.59 7.59 -14.03
N THR A 148 -2.48 7.79 -14.72
CA THR A 148 -1.40 6.81 -14.82
C THR A 148 -0.66 6.69 -13.49
N ILE A 149 -0.22 7.82 -12.91
CA ILE A 149 0.46 7.84 -11.61
C ILE A 149 -0.48 7.31 -10.53
N GLY A 150 -1.75 7.73 -10.52
CA GLY A 150 -2.74 7.26 -9.56
C GLY A 150 -2.94 5.75 -9.59
N ARG A 151 -2.97 5.12 -10.77
CA ARG A 151 -3.06 3.66 -10.89
C ARG A 151 -1.82 2.95 -10.35
N LEU A 152 -0.63 3.44 -10.67
CA LEU A 152 0.63 2.85 -10.22
C LEU A 152 0.80 2.99 -8.70
N LEU A 153 0.55 4.18 -8.16
CA LEU A 153 0.62 4.43 -6.72
C LEU A 153 -0.50 3.71 -5.95
N GLY A 154 -1.68 3.56 -6.53
CA GLY A 154 -2.76 2.77 -5.94
C GLY A 154 -2.37 1.31 -5.68
N SER A 155 -1.65 0.67 -6.62
CA SER A 155 -1.08 -0.67 -6.42
C SER A 155 -0.01 -0.66 -5.31
N ILE A 156 0.88 0.34 -5.30
CA ILE A 156 1.92 0.48 -4.27
C ILE A 156 1.30 0.68 -2.88
N PHE A 157 0.28 1.52 -2.74
CA PHE A 157 -0.41 1.75 -1.48
C PHE A 157 -1.16 0.51 -0.97
N ALA A 158 -1.74 -0.28 -1.88
CA ALA A 158 -2.32 -1.58 -1.51
C ALA A 158 -1.26 -2.54 -0.94
N GLN A 159 -0.08 -2.59 -1.56
CA GLN A 159 1.05 -3.38 -1.06
C GLN A 159 1.53 -2.90 0.31
N ILE A 160 1.62 -1.58 0.53
CA ILE A 160 1.99 -1.01 1.84
C ILE A 160 0.95 -1.39 2.91
N LYS A 161 -0.35 -1.31 2.59
CA LYS A 161 -1.42 -1.77 3.50
C LYS A 161 -1.26 -3.25 3.85
N ALA A 162 -1.03 -4.12 2.86
CA ALA A 162 -0.82 -5.56 3.05
C ALA A 162 0.44 -5.87 3.89
N MET A 163 1.54 -5.24 3.58
CA MET A 163 2.82 -5.38 4.24
C MET A 163 2.77 -5.04 5.74
N ARG A 164 2.03 -3.98 6.10
CA ARG A 164 1.87 -3.56 7.49
C ARG A 164 1.11 -4.58 8.33
N VAL A 165 0.04 -5.13 7.78
CA VAL A 165 -0.74 -6.16 8.47
C VAL A 165 0.08 -7.43 8.67
N GLN A 166 0.88 -7.82 7.67
CA GLN A 166 1.61 -9.09 7.69
C GLN A 166 2.87 -9.09 8.57
N ARG A 167 3.60 -7.97 8.64
CA ARG A 167 4.94 -7.96 9.27
C ARG A 167 5.20 -6.84 10.27
N ASN A 168 4.21 -6.00 10.55
CA ASN A 168 4.42 -4.85 11.44
C ASN A 168 5.59 -3.95 11.01
N TYR A 169 5.91 -3.89 9.70
CA TYR A 169 6.88 -2.94 9.18
C TYR A 169 6.32 -1.53 9.33
N ALA A 170 6.63 -0.93 10.45
CA ALA A 170 6.21 0.41 10.77
C ALA A 170 7.46 1.25 10.96
N PRO A 171 7.62 2.37 10.25
CA PRO A 171 8.64 3.36 10.58
C PRO A 171 8.51 3.76 12.06
N MET A 172 9.63 3.83 12.79
CA MET A 172 9.60 4.12 14.24
C MET A 172 9.55 5.62 14.56
N HIS A 173 9.92 6.49 13.61
CA HIS A 173 9.95 7.94 13.81
C HIS A 173 8.67 8.65 13.38
N LEU A 174 7.54 8.23 13.94
CA LEU A 174 6.22 8.74 13.60
C LEU A 174 6.03 10.26 13.78
N PRO A 175 6.55 10.91 14.84
CA PRO A 175 6.48 12.37 14.96
C PRO A 175 7.20 13.09 13.82
N GLN A 176 8.39 12.60 13.42
CA GLN A 176 9.16 13.16 12.32
C GLN A 176 8.40 13.12 10.99
N SER A 177 7.64 12.04 10.75
CA SER A 177 6.80 11.91 9.56
C SER A 177 5.70 12.99 9.50
N CYS A 178 5.07 13.34 10.63
CA CYS A 178 4.12 14.45 10.67
C CYS A 178 4.79 15.81 10.33
N ASP A 179 6.01 16.02 10.79
CA ASP A 179 6.76 17.25 10.49
C ASP A 179 7.18 17.31 9.02
N ASP A 180 7.47 16.16 8.40
CA ASP A 180 7.70 16.08 6.96
C ASP A 180 6.45 16.43 6.16
N HIS A 181 5.28 15.94 6.58
CA HIS A 181 4.01 16.30 5.94
C HIS A 181 3.71 17.80 6.06
N GLU A 182 4.02 18.43 7.22
CA GLU A 182 3.89 19.90 7.38
C GLU A 182 4.83 20.67 6.44
N ARG A 183 6.08 20.20 6.28
CA ARG A 183 7.01 20.82 5.34
C ARG A 183 6.51 20.74 3.91
N LEU A 184 6.02 19.56 3.50
CA LEU A 184 5.43 19.38 2.18
C LEU A 184 4.20 20.26 1.97
N LEU A 185 3.31 20.36 2.98
CA LEU A 185 2.14 21.22 2.93
C LEU A 185 2.51 22.72 2.84
N ALA A 186 3.61 23.13 3.47
CA ALA A 186 4.11 24.50 3.35
C ALA A 186 4.53 24.82 1.89
N GLU A 187 5.12 23.85 1.17
CA GLU A 187 5.46 24.04 -0.24
C GLU A 187 4.24 24.07 -1.16
N PHE A 188 3.19 23.31 -0.83
CA PHE A 188 1.90 23.43 -1.51
C PHE A 188 1.26 24.83 -1.32
N ARG A 189 1.34 25.42 -0.12
CA ARG A 189 0.89 26.80 0.14
C ARG A 189 1.66 27.83 -0.68
N ARG A 190 2.96 27.59 -0.88
CA ARG A 190 3.84 28.45 -1.70
C ARG A 190 3.66 28.22 -3.19
N ARG A 191 2.91 27.19 -3.58
CA ARG A 191 2.79 26.72 -4.98
C ARG A 191 4.15 26.54 -5.65
N ASN A 192 5.07 25.86 -4.95
CA ASN A 192 6.42 25.59 -5.41
C ASN A 192 6.58 24.12 -5.81
N PRO A 193 6.41 23.78 -7.11
CA PRO A 193 6.41 22.39 -7.56
C PRO A 193 7.74 21.67 -7.36
N GLU A 194 8.87 22.38 -7.59
CA GLU A 194 10.22 21.81 -7.49
C GLU A 194 10.54 21.41 -6.05
N THR A 195 10.25 22.28 -5.10
CA THR A 195 10.52 22.02 -3.68
C THR A 195 9.52 21.01 -3.12
N ALA A 196 8.25 21.03 -3.56
CA ALA A 196 7.27 20.01 -3.19
C ALA A 196 7.70 18.61 -3.64
N GLU A 197 8.22 18.45 -4.87
CA GLU A 197 8.83 17.20 -5.34
C GLU A 197 10.01 16.78 -4.46
N HIS A 198 10.90 17.71 -4.15
CA HIS A 198 12.07 17.43 -3.31
C HIS A 198 11.68 16.95 -1.90
N GLU A 199 10.76 17.64 -1.24
CA GLU A 199 10.29 17.30 0.10
C GLU A 199 9.58 15.94 0.12
N ALA A 200 8.73 15.66 -0.86
CA ALA A 200 8.06 14.37 -0.98
C ALA A 200 9.08 13.22 -1.17
N ARG A 201 10.06 13.38 -2.07
CA ARG A 201 11.12 12.40 -2.28
C ARG A 201 11.94 12.17 -1.02
N ARG A 202 12.34 13.25 -0.35
CA ARG A 202 13.13 13.19 0.89
C ARG A 202 12.37 12.39 1.95
N HIS A 203 11.11 12.72 2.21
CA HIS A 203 10.28 12.02 3.18
C HIS A 203 10.24 10.51 2.92
N ILE A 204 9.96 10.08 1.68
CA ILE A 204 9.87 8.65 1.36
C ILE A 204 11.24 7.96 1.43
N ARG A 205 12.31 8.65 1.04
CA ARG A 205 13.69 8.14 1.17
C ARG A 205 14.07 7.93 2.64
N ASP A 206 13.76 8.89 3.50
CA ASP A 206 14.05 8.81 4.93
C ASP A 206 13.33 7.61 5.56
N LEU A 207 12.07 7.36 5.18
CA LEU A 207 11.34 6.15 5.57
C LEU A 207 11.99 4.86 5.06
N ALA A 208 12.45 4.83 3.80
CA ALA A 208 13.14 3.67 3.24
C ALA A 208 14.46 3.39 3.99
N ASP A 209 15.21 4.43 4.32
CA ASP A 209 16.48 4.32 5.04
C ASP A 209 16.27 3.88 6.50
N GLU A 210 15.18 4.30 7.12
CA GLU A 210 14.79 3.81 8.44
C GLU A 210 14.47 2.31 8.41
N ILE A 211 13.68 1.88 7.44
CA ILE A 211 13.39 0.46 7.24
C ILE A 211 14.68 -0.32 7.03
N ARG A 212 15.60 0.16 6.17
CA ARG A 212 16.91 -0.50 5.97
C ARG A 212 17.69 -0.68 7.26
N ARG A 213 17.71 0.35 8.11
CA ARG A 213 18.41 0.30 9.41
C ARG A 213 17.76 -0.66 10.43
N SER A 214 16.45 -0.84 10.35
CA SER A 214 15.71 -1.75 11.23
C SER A 214 15.83 -3.22 10.86
N LEU A 215 16.36 -3.52 9.66
CA LEU A 215 16.48 -4.86 9.14
C LEU A 215 17.84 -5.47 9.49
N PRO A 216 17.92 -6.74 9.93
CA PRO A 216 19.19 -7.40 10.15
C PRO A 216 19.95 -7.55 8.82
N GLU A 217 21.26 -7.27 8.80
CA GLU A 217 22.12 -7.30 7.60
C GLU A 217 22.00 -8.60 6.79
N ARG A 218 21.78 -9.74 7.45
CA ARG A 218 21.56 -11.04 6.81
C ARG A 218 20.24 -11.14 6.01
N ALA A 219 19.28 -10.28 6.27
CA ALA A 219 17.99 -10.30 5.58
C ALA A 219 18.05 -9.61 4.21
N ILE A 220 19.01 -8.72 3.99
CA ILE A 220 19.18 -7.96 2.75
C ILE A 220 20.01 -8.74 1.71
N SER A 221 20.92 -9.62 2.16
CA SER A 221 21.93 -10.29 1.33
C SER A 221 21.58 -11.72 0.93
N SER A 222 20.54 -12.33 1.46
CA SER A 222 20.22 -13.75 1.22
C SER A 222 19.08 -13.90 0.22
N PRO A 223 19.28 -14.47 -0.99
CA PRO A 223 18.17 -15.00 -1.77
C PRO A 223 17.64 -16.22 -1.00
N ARG A 224 16.47 -16.10 -0.36
CA ARG A 224 15.78 -17.29 0.15
C ARG A 224 15.57 -18.24 -1.01
N ALA A 225 16.28 -19.35 -0.99
CA ALA A 225 16.01 -20.49 -1.84
C ALA A 225 14.53 -20.84 -1.63
N ARG A 226 13.70 -20.64 -2.66
CA ARG A 226 12.34 -21.17 -2.70
C ARG A 226 12.49 -22.67 -2.44
N GLY A 227 12.02 -23.14 -1.28
CA GLY A 227 12.11 -24.54 -0.89
C GLY A 227 11.58 -25.40 -2.02
N ARG A 228 12.47 -26.18 -2.65
CA ARG A 228 12.08 -27.32 -3.44
C ARG A 228 11.36 -28.27 -2.48
N ALA A 229 10.04 -28.29 -2.53
CA ALA A 229 9.30 -29.44 -2.05
C ALA A 229 9.78 -30.61 -2.92
N VAL A 230 10.66 -31.42 -2.34
CA VAL A 230 11.02 -32.72 -2.90
C VAL A 230 9.75 -33.57 -2.78
N VAL A 231 9.15 -33.83 -3.92
CA VAL A 231 8.14 -34.88 -4.07
C VAL A 231 8.92 -36.19 -3.97
N SER A 232 8.73 -36.89 -2.89
CA SER A 232 9.05 -38.33 -2.77
C SER A 232 7.81 -39.11 -3.13
#